data_ab90b07275b70b431bad954514c63a76
#
_entry.id   ab90b07275b70b431bad954514c63a76
#
_cell.length_a   1.000
_cell.length_b   1.000
_cell.length_c   1.000
_cell.angle_alpha   90.00
_cell.angle_beta   90.00
_cell.angle_gamma   90.00
#
_symmetry.space_group_name_H-M   'P 1'
#
loop_
_entity.id
_entity.type
_entity.pdbx_description
1 polymer ?
#
loop_
_entity_poly.entity_id
_entity_poly.type
_entity_poly.pdbx_seq_one_letter_code
_entity_poly.pdbx_strand_id
1 'polypeptide(L)'
;MKRLILTAMFALATLGIASAQKYCVIDSEKVFKSLNEYNDALTKLDELGKAYQTEVDNKYKSIETLYNSYMAQKNNLSASTRASIEQQILQKEQDAEKYQQELFGENGTLMKKRVELIKPIQTKVFATIEKYAKEHGYDLVLDKASNASILYFNTAIDHTAQVIEALKK
;
A
#
# COMPACT_ATOMS: atom_id res chain seq x y z
N MET A 1 3.50 -64.24 -27.33
CA MET A 1 3.08 -63.07 -28.07
C MET A 1 1.95 -62.23 -27.35
N LYS A 2 0.84 -62.87 -26.94
CA LYS A 2 -0.26 -62.16 -26.25
C LYS A 2 0.14 -61.48 -24.93
N ARG A 3 1.10 -62.04 -24.15
CA ARG A 3 1.57 -61.48 -22.89
C ARG A 3 2.49 -60.18 -23.06
N LEU A 4 3.24 -60.19 -24.18
CA LEU A 4 4.08 -59.04 -24.56
C LEU A 4 3.26 -57.78 -25.02
N ILE A 5 2.13 -58.08 -25.68
CA ILE A 5 1.20 -57.03 -26.14
C ILE A 5 0.46 -56.39 -24.94
N LEU A 6 0.13 -57.19 -23.90
CA LEU A 6 -0.53 -56.69 -22.70
C LEU A 6 0.40 -55.78 -21.86
N THR A 7 1.70 -56.12 -21.77
CA THR A 7 2.70 -55.30 -21.07
C THR A 7 2.99 -54.00 -21.82
N ALA A 8 3.01 -54.02 -23.14
CA ALA A 8 3.17 -52.82 -23.95
C ALA A 8 1.95 -51.86 -23.84
N MET A 9 0.75 -52.41 -23.77
CA MET A 9 -0.49 -51.63 -23.58
C MET A 9 -0.56 -50.98 -22.19
N PHE A 10 -0.05 -51.65 -21.15
CA PHE A 10 -0.02 -51.09 -19.80
C PHE A 10 1.07 -50.01 -19.63
N ALA A 11 2.18 -50.11 -20.35
CA ALA A 11 3.25 -49.12 -20.37
C ALA A 11 2.84 -47.82 -21.10
N LEU A 12 1.94 -47.88 -22.11
CA LEU A 12 1.39 -46.71 -22.78
C LEU A 12 0.32 -45.98 -21.94
N ALA A 13 -0.39 -46.69 -21.06
CA ALA A 13 -1.44 -46.09 -20.22
C ALA A 13 -0.86 -45.25 -19.04
N THR A 14 0.42 -45.39 -18.72
CA THR A 14 1.11 -44.61 -17.67
C THR A 14 1.78 -43.32 -18.16
N LEU A 15 1.66 -42.97 -19.43
CA LEU A 15 1.91 -41.63 -19.91
C LEU A 15 0.78 -40.70 -19.42
N GLY A 16 0.52 -40.77 -18.11
CA GLY A 16 -0.34 -39.81 -17.42
C GLY A 16 0.14 -38.42 -17.79
N ILE A 17 -0.76 -37.63 -18.29
CA ILE A 17 -0.59 -36.21 -18.59
C ILE A 17 -0.04 -35.55 -17.31
N ALA A 18 1.27 -35.50 -17.15
CA ALA A 18 1.90 -34.63 -16.21
C ALA A 18 1.60 -33.22 -16.72
N SER A 19 0.45 -32.69 -16.36
CA SER A 19 0.16 -31.28 -16.54
C SER A 19 1.22 -30.53 -15.73
N ALA A 20 2.30 -30.14 -16.40
CA ALA A 20 3.29 -29.28 -15.79
C ALA A 20 2.54 -28.00 -15.32
N GLN A 21 2.54 -27.78 -14.02
CA GLN A 21 1.95 -26.57 -13.45
C GLN A 21 2.57 -25.35 -14.16
N LYS A 22 1.69 -24.54 -14.77
CA LYS A 22 2.13 -23.33 -15.44
C LYS A 22 2.14 -22.17 -14.46
N TYR A 23 3.23 -21.48 -14.41
CA TYR A 23 3.36 -20.25 -13.60
C TYR A 23 3.97 -19.13 -14.43
N CYS A 24 3.67 -17.91 -14.03
CA CYS A 24 4.31 -16.73 -14.56
C CYS A 24 4.77 -15.78 -13.44
N VAL A 25 5.64 -14.87 -13.78
CA VAL A 25 6.15 -13.80 -12.88
C VAL A 25 5.64 -12.47 -13.38
N ILE A 26 5.26 -11.60 -12.47
CA ILE A 26 4.93 -10.21 -12.76
C ILE A 26 5.66 -9.27 -11.80
N ASP A 27 5.75 -8.02 -12.17
CA ASP A 27 6.21 -6.91 -11.36
C ASP A 27 5.00 -6.05 -11.01
N SER A 28 4.38 -6.32 -9.87
CA SER A 28 3.16 -5.62 -9.47
C SER A 28 3.41 -4.12 -9.33
N GLU A 29 4.59 -3.69 -8.88
CA GLU A 29 4.94 -2.27 -8.75
C GLU A 29 4.91 -1.57 -10.11
N LYS A 30 5.50 -2.20 -11.15
CA LYS A 30 5.43 -1.67 -12.52
C LYS A 30 4.01 -1.66 -13.07
N VAL A 31 3.23 -2.69 -12.76
CA VAL A 31 1.81 -2.76 -13.15
C VAL A 31 1.04 -1.59 -12.56
N PHE A 32 1.15 -1.35 -11.23
CA PHE A 32 0.48 -0.23 -10.58
C PHE A 32 0.97 1.13 -11.12
N LYS A 33 2.29 1.33 -11.24
CA LYS A 33 2.88 2.58 -11.75
C LYS A 33 2.53 2.88 -13.22
N SER A 34 2.12 1.88 -13.99
CA SER A 34 1.65 2.10 -15.36
C SER A 34 0.27 2.77 -15.45
N LEU A 35 -0.48 2.81 -14.35
CA LEU A 35 -1.81 3.38 -14.27
C LEU A 35 -1.75 4.85 -13.84
N ASN A 36 -2.26 5.76 -14.67
CA ASN A 36 -2.35 7.18 -14.30
C ASN A 36 -3.16 7.38 -13.02
N GLU A 37 -4.29 6.67 -12.90
CA GLU A 37 -5.16 6.72 -11.72
C GLU A 37 -4.42 6.36 -10.41
N TYR A 38 -3.43 5.46 -10.46
CA TYR A 38 -2.60 5.12 -9.30
C TYR A 38 -1.61 6.25 -8.95
N ASN A 39 -0.96 6.81 -9.98
CA ASN A 39 -0.01 7.91 -9.78
C ASN A 39 -0.72 9.18 -9.29
N ASP A 40 -1.91 9.48 -9.82
CA ASP A 40 -2.76 10.59 -9.36
C ASP A 40 -3.22 10.39 -7.91
N ALA A 41 -3.60 9.16 -7.54
CA ALA A 41 -3.95 8.83 -6.16
C ALA A 41 -2.79 9.02 -5.20
N LEU A 42 -1.56 8.62 -5.59
CA LEU A 42 -0.35 8.84 -4.77
C LEU A 42 -0.04 10.33 -4.62
N THR A 43 -0.14 11.10 -5.71
CA THR A 43 0.07 12.56 -5.68
C THR A 43 -0.92 13.23 -4.74
N LYS A 44 -2.20 12.87 -4.84
CA LYS A 44 -3.24 13.40 -3.96
C LYS A 44 -3.02 13.05 -2.50
N LEU A 45 -2.53 11.84 -2.20
CA LEU A 45 -2.20 11.44 -0.83
C LEU A 45 -1.00 12.21 -0.28
N ASP A 46 0.02 12.48 -1.10
CA ASP A 46 1.17 13.30 -0.73
C ASP A 46 0.75 14.75 -0.42
N GLU A 47 -0.10 15.34 -1.27
CA GLU A 47 -0.65 16.69 -1.05
C GLU A 47 -1.47 16.78 0.23
N LEU A 48 -2.34 15.80 0.49
CA LEU A 48 -3.11 15.71 1.73
C LEU A 48 -2.19 15.55 2.95
N GLY A 49 -1.19 14.70 2.86
CA GLY A 49 -0.20 14.51 3.93
C GLY A 49 0.53 15.79 4.28
N LYS A 50 0.98 16.55 3.27
CA LYS A 50 1.63 17.86 3.45
C LYS A 50 0.69 18.89 4.04
N ALA A 51 -0.56 18.95 3.59
CA ALA A 51 -1.57 19.85 4.13
C ALA A 51 -1.84 19.55 5.61
N TYR A 52 -2.05 18.31 5.97
CA TYR A 52 -2.27 17.87 7.34
C TYR A 52 -1.06 18.14 8.24
N GLN A 53 0.17 17.92 7.73
CA GLN A 53 1.38 18.24 8.47
C GLN A 53 1.47 19.74 8.76
N THR A 54 1.15 20.57 7.77
CA THR A 54 1.12 22.05 7.95
C THR A 54 0.11 22.46 9.01
N GLU A 55 -1.06 21.83 9.08
CA GLU A 55 -2.06 22.12 10.12
C GLU A 55 -1.55 21.74 11.52
N VAL A 56 -0.89 20.58 11.66
CA VAL A 56 -0.26 20.14 12.91
C VAL A 56 0.84 21.12 13.33
N ASP A 57 1.74 21.46 12.40
CA ASP A 57 2.84 22.40 12.65
C ASP A 57 2.33 23.77 13.11
N ASN A 58 1.25 24.27 12.52
CA ASN A 58 0.63 25.52 12.92
C ASN A 58 0.07 25.46 14.36
N LYS A 59 -0.50 24.31 14.77
CA LYS A 59 -0.95 24.13 16.16
C LYS A 59 0.23 24.18 17.13
N TYR A 60 1.31 23.46 16.87
CA TYR A 60 2.50 23.48 17.71
C TYR A 60 3.17 24.87 17.74
N LYS A 61 3.25 25.56 16.60
CA LYS A 61 3.75 26.94 16.54
C LYS A 61 2.91 27.91 17.37
N SER A 62 1.59 27.73 17.39
CA SER A 62 0.69 28.52 18.25
C SER A 62 0.97 28.27 19.75
N ILE A 63 1.25 27.02 20.12
CA ILE A 63 1.62 26.63 21.49
C ILE A 63 2.96 27.24 21.88
N GLU A 64 3.95 27.14 21.02
CA GLU A 64 5.28 27.74 21.22
C GLU A 64 5.17 29.26 21.43
N THR A 65 4.37 29.94 20.61
CA THR A 65 4.13 31.37 20.73
C THR A 65 3.51 31.73 22.09
N LEU A 66 2.50 30.95 22.53
CA LEU A 66 1.85 31.13 23.82
C LEU A 66 2.84 30.89 24.98
N TYR A 67 3.63 29.82 24.89
CA TYR A 67 4.65 29.49 25.88
C TYR A 67 5.71 30.62 26.00
N ASN A 68 6.25 31.06 24.87
CA ASN A 68 7.26 32.13 24.85
C ASN A 68 6.72 33.45 25.43
N SER A 69 5.48 33.82 25.10
CA SER A 69 4.81 34.96 25.67
C SER A 69 4.60 34.81 27.18
N TYR A 70 4.23 33.62 27.63
CA TYR A 70 4.09 33.33 29.06
C TYR A 70 5.44 33.44 29.78
N MET A 71 6.49 32.86 29.24
CA MET A 71 7.83 32.91 29.85
C MET A 71 8.36 34.36 29.98
N ALA A 72 8.10 35.21 28.98
CA ALA A 72 8.51 36.60 29.00
C ALA A 72 7.82 37.41 30.12
N GLN A 73 6.61 37.04 30.52
CA GLN A 73 5.80 37.80 31.49
C GLN A 73 5.63 37.08 32.84
N LYS A 74 6.10 35.84 32.96
CA LYS A 74 5.84 34.91 34.10
C LYS A 74 6.04 35.59 35.46
N ASN A 75 7.12 36.39 35.61
CA ASN A 75 7.48 37.05 36.89
C ASN A 75 6.51 38.18 37.28
N ASN A 76 5.80 38.74 36.31
CA ASN A 76 4.88 39.87 36.51
C ASN A 76 3.41 39.40 36.68
N LEU A 77 3.13 38.10 36.49
CA LEU A 77 1.79 37.53 36.56
C LEU A 77 1.43 37.09 37.97
N SER A 78 0.15 37.18 38.33
CA SER A 78 -0.36 36.60 39.57
C SER A 78 -0.29 35.06 39.54
N ALA A 79 -0.28 34.41 40.71
CA ALA A 79 -0.27 32.96 40.80
C ALA A 79 -1.46 32.30 40.06
N SER A 80 -2.64 32.87 40.17
CA SER A 80 -3.84 32.41 39.48
C SER A 80 -3.76 32.53 37.97
N THR A 81 -3.20 33.64 37.47
CA THR A 81 -3.01 33.87 36.03
C THR A 81 -2.00 32.90 35.45
N ARG A 82 -0.87 32.64 36.17
CA ARG A 82 0.12 31.66 35.78
C ARG A 82 -0.49 30.28 35.65
N ALA A 83 -1.20 29.82 36.69
CA ALA A 83 -1.86 28.53 36.67
C ALA A 83 -2.85 28.35 35.50
N SER A 84 -3.61 29.46 35.21
CA SER A 84 -4.53 29.42 34.07
C SER A 84 -3.82 29.32 32.73
N ILE A 85 -2.70 30.03 32.51
CA ILE A 85 -1.95 29.93 31.25
C ILE A 85 -1.25 28.62 31.12
N GLU A 86 -0.66 28.06 32.19
CA GLU A 86 -0.04 26.72 32.20
C GLU A 86 -1.05 25.65 31.84
N GLN A 87 -2.27 25.74 32.38
CA GLN A 87 -3.35 24.81 32.03
C GLN A 87 -3.79 24.96 30.56
N GLN A 88 -3.85 26.19 30.03
CA GLN A 88 -4.16 26.42 28.61
C GLN A 88 -3.10 25.84 27.68
N ILE A 89 -1.81 25.96 28.03
CA ILE A 89 -0.71 25.38 27.26
C ILE A 89 -0.86 23.85 27.25
N LEU A 90 -1.02 23.24 28.41
CA LEU A 90 -1.20 21.78 28.53
C LEU A 90 -2.41 21.28 27.72
N GLN A 91 -3.55 21.99 27.80
CA GLN A 91 -4.73 21.62 27.03
C GLN A 91 -4.48 21.69 25.52
N LYS A 92 -3.81 22.77 25.07
CA LYS A 92 -3.48 22.92 23.64
C LYS A 92 -2.50 21.86 23.14
N GLU A 93 -1.53 21.44 23.98
CA GLU A 93 -0.62 20.34 23.66
C GLU A 93 -1.37 19.03 23.49
N GLN A 94 -2.26 18.70 24.44
CA GLN A 94 -3.11 17.50 24.35
C GLN A 94 -4.02 17.53 23.10
N ASP A 95 -4.61 18.68 22.81
CA ASP A 95 -5.47 18.85 21.62
C ASP A 95 -4.66 18.71 20.32
N ALA A 96 -3.42 19.21 20.28
CA ALA A 96 -2.54 19.09 19.12
C ALA A 96 -2.10 17.63 18.91
N GLU A 97 -1.72 16.92 19.97
CA GLU A 97 -1.37 15.51 19.93
C GLU A 97 -2.54 14.65 19.46
N LYS A 98 -3.72 14.87 20.04
CA LYS A 98 -4.93 14.17 19.63
C LYS A 98 -5.26 14.41 18.16
N TYR A 99 -5.18 15.65 17.71
CA TYR A 99 -5.39 16.03 16.31
C TYR A 99 -4.40 15.36 15.37
N GLN A 100 -3.12 15.33 15.73
CA GLN A 100 -2.10 14.61 14.98
C GLN A 100 -2.42 13.13 14.88
N GLN A 101 -2.89 12.50 15.96
CA GLN A 101 -3.27 11.11 15.98
C GLN A 101 -4.52 10.81 15.16
N GLU A 102 -5.50 11.71 15.14
CA GLU A 102 -6.70 11.65 14.29
C GLU A 102 -6.35 11.73 12.79
N LEU A 103 -5.30 12.46 12.43
CA LEU A 103 -4.84 12.61 11.05
C LEU A 103 -3.93 11.45 10.61
N PHE A 104 -2.89 11.14 11.41
CA PHE A 104 -1.78 10.25 11.02
C PHE A 104 -1.75 8.92 11.74
N GLY A 105 -2.62 8.71 12.74
CA GLY A 105 -2.66 7.44 13.48
C GLY A 105 -3.01 6.25 12.57
N GLU A 106 -2.89 5.05 13.10
CA GLU A 106 -3.12 3.78 12.38
C GLU A 106 -4.49 3.73 11.68
N ASN A 107 -5.53 4.29 12.30
CA ASN A 107 -6.87 4.43 11.74
C ASN A 107 -7.21 5.90 11.43
N GLY A 108 -6.21 6.73 11.24
CA GLY A 108 -6.34 8.16 11.01
C GLY A 108 -6.94 8.50 9.64
N THR A 109 -7.20 9.79 9.48
CA THR A 109 -7.85 10.31 8.26
C THR A 109 -7.03 10.03 7.01
N LEU A 110 -5.69 10.16 7.06
CA LEU A 110 -4.83 9.91 5.91
C LEU A 110 -4.86 8.43 5.49
N MET A 111 -4.85 7.50 6.47
CA MET A 111 -4.95 6.07 6.18
C MET A 111 -6.31 5.73 5.54
N LYS A 112 -7.41 6.29 6.05
CA LYS A 112 -8.74 6.11 5.44
C LYS A 112 -8.78 6.59 4.00
N LYS A 113 -8.19 7.77 3.74
CA LYS A 113 -8.08 8.31 2.37
C LYS A 113 -7.22 7.44 1.47
N ARG A 114 -6.14 6.86 1.99
CA ARG A 114 -5.32 5.90 1.24
C ARG A 114 -6.14 4.67 0.84
N VAL A 115 -6.88 4.09 1.78
CA VAL A 115 -7.74 2.94 1.47
C VAL A 115 -8.81 3.31 0.44
N GLU A 116 -9.47 4.45 0.58
CA GLU A 116 -10.50 4.95 -0.34
C GLU A 116 -9.97 5.09 -1.77
N LEU A 117 -8.77 5.65 -1.94
CA LEU A 117 -8.20 5.94 -3.25
C LEU A 117 -7.52 4.72 -3.89
N ILE A 118 -6.83 3.90 -3.11
CA ILE A 118 -5.98 2.82 -3.62
C ILE A 118 -6.73 1.50 -3.76
N LYS A 119 -7.66 1.17 -2.84
CA LYS A 119 -8.35 -0.12 -2.85
C LYS A 119 -9.12 -0.41 -4.15
N PRO A 120 -9.86 0.54 -4.77
CA PRO A 120 -10.51 0.28 -6.06
C PRO A 120 -9.51 -0.09 -7.16
N ILE A 121 -8.35 0.60 -7.19
CA ILE A 121 -7.29 0.36 -8.17
C ILE A 121 -6.67 -1.03 -7.96
N GLN A 122 -6.40 -1.40 -6.71
CA GLN A 122 -5.92 -2.76 -6.37
C GLN A 122 -6.90 -3.83 -6.81
N THR A 123 -8.20 -3.62 -6.56
CA THR A 123 -9.24 -4.57 -6.97
C THR A 123 -9.25 -4.76 -8.49
N LYS A 124 -9.18 -3.67 -9.26
CA LYS A 124 -9.09 -3.72 -10.71
C LYS A 124 -7.84 -4.47 -11.20
N VAL A 125 -6.68 -4.15 -10.64
CA VAL A 125 -5.41 -4.80 -11.01
C VAL A 125 -5.46 -6.29 -10.71
N PHE A 126 -5.88 -6.69 -9.52
CA PHE A 126 -5.94 -8.10 -9.12
C PHE A 126 -6.96 -8.89 -9.96
N ALA A 127 -8.12 -8.30 -10.23
CA ALA A 127 -9.11 -8.93 -11.11
C ALA A 127 -8.55 -9.14 -12.54
N THR A 128 -7.77 -8.18 -13.04
CA THR A 128 -7.13 -8.30 -14.36
C THR A 128 -6.03 -9.37 -14.37
N ILE A 129 -5.21 -9.44 -13.31
CA ILE A 129 -4.18 -10.50 -13.16
C ILE A 129 -4.85 -11.87 -13.10
N GLU A 130 -5.91 -12.02 -12.32
CA GLU A 130 -6.66 -13.28 -12.20
C GLU A 130 -7.27 -13.70 -13.54
N LYS A 131 -7.92 -12.76 -14.24
CA LYS A 131 -8.47 -13.01 -15.58
C LYS A 131 -7.38 -13.42 -16.55
N TYR A 132 -6.27 -12.70 -16.60
CA TYR A 132 -5.12 -13.00 -17.44
C TYR A 132 -4.57 -14.40 -17.16
N ALA A 133 -4.39 -14.76 -15.90
CA ALA A 133 -3.90 -16.08 -15.50
C ALA A 133 -4.83 -17.19 -15.98
N LYS A 134 -6.14 -17.04 -15.78
CA LYS A 134 -7.15 -18.03 -16.23
C LYS A 134 -7.17 -18.19 -17.75
N GLU A 135 -7.14 -17.08 -18.51
CA GLU A 135 -7.17 -17.09 -19.97
C GLU A 135 -5.92 -17.77 -20.58
N HIS A 136 -4.77 -17.72 -19.89
CA HIS A 136 -3.52 -18.31 -20.37
C HIS A 136 -3.17 -19.64 -19.70
N GLY A 137 -4.05 -20.15 -18.81
CA GLY A 137 -3.87 -21.42 -18.13
C GLY A 137 -2.70 -21.43 -17.14
N TYR A 138 -2.46 -20.33 -16.46
CA TYR A 138 -1.51 -20.27 -15.35
C TYR A 138 -2.17 -20.68 -14.04
N ASP A 139 -1.54 -21.61 -13.34
CA ASP A 139 -1.96 -22.09 -12.03
C ASP A 139 -1.47 -21.18 -10.90
N LEU A 140 -0.38 -20.43 -11.15
CA LEU A 140 0.26 -19.55 -10.18
C LEU A 140 0.84 -18.29 -10.85
N VAL A 141 0.63 -17.15 -10.23
CA VAL A 141 1.28 -15.88 -10.58
C VAL A 141 2.15 -15.45 -9.41
N LEU A 142 3.44 -15.27 -9.65
CA LEU A 142 4.41 -14.82 -8.65
C LEU A 142 4.70 -13.32 -8.85
N ASP A 143 4.66 -12.57 -7.76
CA ASP A 143 5.05 -11.17 -7.77
C ASP A 143 6.51 -10.99 -7.37
N LYS A 144 7.34 -10.51 -8.29
CA LYS A 144 8.76 -10.26 -8.01
C LYS A 144 9.03 -8.95 -7.28
N ALA A 145 8.07 -8.00 -7.29
CA ALA A 145 8.26 -6.70 -6.66
C ALA A 145 8.19 -6.81 -5.12
N SER A 146 7.33 -7.70 -4.60
CA SER A 146 7.10 -7.87 -3.16
C SER A 146 7.74 -9.12 -2.56
N ASN A 147 8.36 -9.99 -3.40
CA ASN A 147 8.86 -11.27 -2.95
C ASN A 147 10.39 -11.36 -2.99
N ALA A 148 11.03 -11.04 -1.87
CA ALA A 148 12.49 -11.16 -1.71
C ALA A 148 13.03 -12.60 -1.85
N SER A 149 12.16 -13.62 -1.91
CA SER A 149 12.55 -15.02 -2.07
C SER A 149 12.78 -15.41 -3.53
N ILE A 150 12.41 -14.60 -4.51
CA ILE A 150 12.68 -14.85 -5.92
C ILE A 150 14.09 -14.35 -6.24
N LEU A 151 15.07 -15.28 -6.19
CA LEU A 151 16.47 -14.96 -6.46
C LEU A 151 16.81 -14.95 -7.96
N TYR A 152 16.09 -15.78 -8.73
CA TYR A 152 16.25 -15.92 -10.17
C TYR A 152 14.96 -16.38 -10.83
N PHE A 153 14.70 -15.89 -12.02
CA PHE A 153 13.67 -16.39 -12.93
C PHE A 153 14.09 -16.15 -14.39
N ASN A 154 13.63 -16.98 -15.29
CA ASN A 154 13.81 -16.77 -16.71
C ASN A 154 12.89 -15.65 -17.19
N THR A 155 13.43 -14.66 -17.89
CA THR A 155 12.66 -13.51 -18.42
C THR A 155 11.53 -13.91 -19.37
N ALA A 156 11.61 -15.12 -19.96
CA ALA A 156 10.56 -15.67 -20.82
C ALA A 156 9.22 -15.92 -20.07
N ILE A 157 9.26 -16.03 -18.73
CA ILE A 157 8.06 -16.17 -17.89
C ILE A 157 7.62 -14.87 -17.24
N ASP A 158 8.27 -13.73 -17.57
CA ASP A 158 7.86 -12.39 -17.12
C ASP A 158 6.70 -11.88 -17.98
N HIS A 159 5.54 -11.82 -17.40
CA HIS A 159 4.31 -11.38 -18.06
C HIS A 159 3.85 -9.99 -17.65
N THR A 160 4.75 -9.19 -17.07
CA THR A 160 4.42 -7.81 -16.62
C THR A 160 3.84 -6.96 -17.73
N ALA A 161 4.48 -6.95 -18.92
CA ALA A 161 4.03 -6.13 -20.05
C ALA A 161 2.64 -6.55 -20.55
N GLN A 162 2.39 -7.86 -20.61
CA GLN A 162 1.11 -8.41 -21.07
C GLN A 162 -0.04 -8.07 -20.10
N VAL A 163 0.22 -8.12 -18.79
CA VAL A 163 -0.74 -7.71 -17.77
C VAL A 163 -1.03 -6.21 -17.88
N ILE A 164 0.00 -5.37 -18.11
CA ILE A 164 -0.19 -3.92 -18.33
C ILE A 164 -1.06 -3.67 -19.58
N GLU A 165 -0.84 -4.39 -20.67
CA GLU A 165 -1.69 -4.28 -21.85
C GLU A 165 -3.14 -4.76 -21.60
N ALA A 166 -3.32 -5.80 -20.78
CA ALA A 166 -4.65 -6.27 -20.41
C ALA A 166 -5.46 -5.25 -19.59
N LEU A 167 -4.76 -4.39 -18.79
CA LEU A 167 -5.39 -3.31 -18.02
C LEU A 167 -5.92 -2.14 -18.85
N LYS A 168 -5.44 -2.01 -20.12
CA LYS A 168 -5.87 -0.93 -21.03
C LYS A 168 -7.15 -1.26 -21.81
N LYS A 169 -7.56 -2.53 -21.77
CA LYS A 169 -8.77 -3.04 -22.45
C LYS A 169 -10.00 -2.93 -21.57
#